data_001f094d8843948ab7479bc20d7955e9
#
_entry.id   001f094d8843948ab7479bc20d7955e9
#
_cell.length_a   1.000
_cell.length_b   1.000
_cell.length_c   1.000
_cell.angle_alpha   90.00
_cell.angle_beta   90.00
_cell.angle_gamma   90.00
#
_symmetry.space_group_name_H-M   'P 1'
#
loop_
_entity.id
_entity.type
_entity.pdbx_description
1 polymer ?
#
loop_
_entity_poly.entity_id
_entity_poly.type
_entity_poly.pdbx_seq_one_letter_code
_entity_poly.pdbx_strand_id
1 'polypeptide(L)'
;MKKHFYIFRHGQTIWNAEGRPQGQHEYPVPLTVTGQEQARKLSQRLKDKKIKRIFSSDLLRAKQTGEIVAKELNIPIDFDKRLREVDYGILNGLYTIEREEVYPDFKKCYEDIREPFPEGESLYSVAERIRETLKEIAVNVSNRVVGISTHGHAITALIDVVFDYKVQRIENCDYVHITYTPEKDLFEAVELPPRREEYKPQIDNY
;
A
#
# COMPACT_ATOMS: atom_id res chain seq x y z
N MET A 1 -7.42 -20.83 10.98
CA MET A 1 -5.94 -20.98 11.01
C MET A 1 -5.28 -19.63 10.74
N LYS A 2 -4.31 -19.20 11.56
CA LYS A 2 -3.59 -17.91 11.44
C LYS A 2 -2.94 -17.76 10.06
N LYS A 3 -3.28 -16.68 9.36
CA LYS A 3 -2.76 -16.26 8.06
C LYS A 3 -1.66 -15.21 8.24
N HIS A 4 -0.60 -15.27 7.44
CA HIS A 4 0.49 -14.30 7.43
C HIS A 4 0.44 -13.48 6.15
N PHE A 5 0.46 -12.15 6.27
CA PHE A 5 0.49 -11.20 5.16
C PHE A 5 1.80 -10.41 5.16
N TYR A 6 2.56 -10.52 4.09
CA TYR A 6 3.69 -9.63 3.77
C TYR A 6 3.17 -8.59 2.80
N ILE A 7 2.89 -7.38 3.29
CA ILE A 7 2.27 -6.30 2.52
C ILE A 7 3.36 -5.31 2.16
N PHE A 8 3.60 -5.08 0.87
CA PHE A 8 4.71 -4.26 0.39
C PHE A 8 4.24 -3.17 -0.58
N ARG A 9 4.94 -2.03 -0.51
CA ARG A 9 4.75 -0.90 -1.40
C ARG A 9 5.42 -1.20 -2.75
N HIS A 10 4.82 -0.71 -3.84
CA HIS A 10 5.41 -0.77 -5.18
C HIS A 10 6.79 -0.08 -5.24
N GLY A 11 7.61 -0.48 -6.23
CA GLY A 11 8.90 0.14 -6.52
C GLY A 11 8.75 1.57 -7.05
N GLN A 12 9.87 2.29 -7.14
CA GLN A 12 9.91 3.67 -7.60
C GLN A 12 9.35 3.82 -9.02
N THR A 13 8.51 4.86 -9.21
CA THR A 13 8.08 5.37 -10.51
C THR A 13 8.72 6.72 -10.78
N ILE A 14 8.61 7.23 -12.03
CA ILE A 14 9.10 8.57 -12.35
C ILE A 14 8.40 9.63 -11.49
N TRP A 15 7.09 9.49 -11.21
CA TRP A 15 6.35 10.41 -10.36
C TRP A 15 6.79 10.35 -8.90
N ASN A 16 7.28 9.21 -8.41
CA ASN A 16 7.92 9.16 -7.10
C ASN A 16 9.23 9.93 -7.08
N ALA A 17 10.05 9.84 -8.15
CA ALA A 17 11.29 10.58 -8.25
C ALA A 17 11.08 12.10 -8.37
N GLU A 18 9.94 12.52 -8.95
CA GLU A 18 9.52 13.90 -9.08
C GLU A 18 8.74 14.43 -7.87
N GLY A 19 8.44 13.56 -6.88
CA GLY A 19 7.62 13.91 -5.73
C GLY A 19 6.15 14.16 -6.03
N ARG A 20 5.65 13.58 -7.10
CA ARG A 20 4.30 13.74 -7.58
C ARG A 20 3.39 12.62 -7.05
N PRO A 21 2.38 12.91 -6.22
CA PRO A 21 1.43 11.92 -5.74
C PRO A 21 0.58 11.35 -6.87
N GLN A 22 0.48 10.03 -6.95
CA GLN A 22 -0.15 9.36 -8.11
C GLN A 22 -1.64 9.07 -7.89
N GLY A 23 -2.00 8.60 -6.68
CA GLY A 23 -3.36 8.14 -6.40
C GLY A 23 -3.81 7.07 -7.39
N GLN A 24 -5.04 7.22 -7.90
CA GLN A 24 -5.62 6.38 -8.95
C GLN A 24 -5.68 7.09 -10.31
N HIS A 25 -4.74 8.00 -10.59
CA HIS A 25 -4.70 8.71 -11.87
C HIS A 25 -4.74 7.75 -13.06
N GLU A 26 -5.47 8.11 -14.11
CA GLU A 26 -5.69 7.27 -15.30
C GLU A 26 -4.41 6.95 -16.09
N TYR A 27 -3.44 7.88 -16.09
CA TYR A 27 -2.16 7.65 -16.76
C TYR A 27 -1.37 6.52 -16.06
N PRO A 28 -1.03 5.45 -16.80
CA PRO A 28 -0.38 4.28 -16.23
C PRO A 28 1.11 4.54 -16.02
N VAL A 29 1.49 5.05 -14.85
CA VAL A 29 2.89 5.35 -14.49
C VAL A 29 3.66 4.06 -14.20
N PRO A 30 4.65 3.67 -15.04
CA PRO A 30 5.43 2.45 -14.85
C PRO A 30 6.53 2.63 -13.81
N LEU A 31 7.14 1.51 -13.41
CA LEU A 31 8.36 1.50 -12.63
C LEU A 31 9.54 2.07 -13.42
N THR A 32 10.41 2.83 -12.75
CA THR A 32 11.75 3.15 -13.27
C THR A 32 12.65 1.90 -13.26
N VAL A 33 13.82 1.99 -13.89
CA VAL A 33 14.86 0.96 -13.77
C VAL A 33 15.21 0.72 -12.30
N THR A 34 15.37 1.80 -11.52
CA THR A 34 15.58 1.73 -10.06
C THR A 34 14.43 1.00 -9.36
N GLY A 35 13.17 1.29 -9.73
CA GLY A 35 12.00 0.63 -9.16
C GLY A 35 11.97 -0.88 -9.44
N GLN A 36 12.38 -1.30 -10.64
CA GLN A 36 12.51 -2.72 -10.99
C GLN A 36 13.61 -3.42 -10.18
N GLU A 37 14.75 -2.75 -9.97
CA GLU A 37 15.84 -3.26 -9.12
C GLU A 37 15.42 -3.36 -7.65
N GLN A 38 14.68 -2.36 -7.13
CA GLN A 38 14.08 -2.41 -5.79
C GLN A 38 13.16 -3.63 -5.64
N ALA A 39 12.32 -3.93 -6.65
CA ALA A 39 11.44 -5.10 -6.62
C ALA A 39 12.23 -6.43 -6.62
N ARG A 40 13.36 -6.53 -7.38
CA ARG A 40 14.25 -7.71 -7.32
C ARG A 40 14.93 -7.85 -5.95
N LYS A 41 15.38 -6.76 -5.34
CA LYS A 41 15.95 -6.78 -3.97
C LYS A 41 14.90 -7.18 -2.93
N LEU A 42 13.65 -6.71 -3.10
CA LEU A 42 12.55 -7.13 -2.24
C LEU A 42 12.32 -8.64 -2.34
N SER A 43 12.32 -9.22 -3.55
CA SER A 43 12.14 -10.66 -3.70
C SER A 43 13.21 -11.47 -2.96
N GLN A 44 14.46 -10.99 -2.92
CA GLN A 44 15.54 -11.62 -2.13
C GLN A 44 15.25 -11.56 -0.62
N ARG A 45 14.76 -10.42 -0.11
CA ARG A 45 14.34 -10.25 1.31
C ARG A 45 13.16 -11.15 1.68
N LEU A 46 12.30 -11.47 0.71
CA LEU A 46 11.10 -12.29 0.90
C LEU A 46 11.34 -13.80 0.67
N LYS A 47 12.50 -14.21 0.15
CA LYS A 47 12.79 -15.58 -0.27
C LYS A 47 12.52 -16.63 0.81
N ASP A 48 12.94 -16.34 2.05
CA ASP A 48 12.82 -17.28 3.18
C ASP A 48 11.50 -17.12 3.95
N LYS A 49 10.63 -16.20 3.54
CA LYS A 49 9.34 -15.91 4.21
C LYS A 49 8.24 -16.93 3.86
N LYS A 50 8.52 -17.90 2.97
CA LYS A 50 7.60 -18.98 2.58
C LYS A 50 6.29 -18.49 1.93
N ILE A 51 6.31 -17.34 1.28
CA ILE A 51 5.18 -16.83 0.50
C ILE A 51 4.86 -17.82 -0.61
N LYS A 52 3.57 -18.12 -0.83
CA LYS A 52 3.10 -19.11 -1.80
C LYS A 52 2.18 -18.51 -2.87
N ARG A 53 1.72 -17.30 -2.69
CA ARG A 53 0.86 -16.57 -3.61
C ARG A 53 0.98 -15.07 -3.36
N ILE A 54 0.85 -14.26 -4.40
CA ILE A 54 0.75 -12.80 -4.29
C ILE A 54 -0.62 -12.36 -4.78
N PHE A 55 -1.22 -11.40 -4.08
CA PHE A 55 -2.31 -10.57 -4.56
C PHE A 55 -1.77 -9.15 -4.78
N SER A 56 -2.12 -8.54 -5.89
CA SER A 56 -1.61 -7.22 -6.26
C SER A 56 -2.73 -6.28 -6.64
N SER A 57 -2.58 -5.01 -6.26
CA SER A 57 -3.29 -3.93 -6.94
C SER A 57 -3.07 -4.04 -8.45
N ASP A 58 -4.09 -3.72 -9.22
CA ASP A 58 -4.06 -3.69 -10.69
C ASP A 58 -3.44 -2.41 -11.28
N LEU A 59 -3.14 -1.39 -10.43
CA LEU A 59 -2.40 -0.21 -10.87
C LEU A 59 -0.99 -0.60 -11.32
N LEU A 60 -0.57 -0.11 -12.51
CA LEU A 60 0.60 -0.60 -13.25
C LEU A 60 1.85 -0.75 -12.38
N ARG A 61 2.19 0.23 -11.55
CA ARG A 61 3.35 0.22 -10.66
C ARG A 61 3.35 -0.93 -9.64
N ALA A 62 2.18 -1.20 -9.03
CA ALA A 62 2.03 -2.29 -8.07
C ALA A 62 1.99 -3.64 -8.79
N LYS A 63 1.29 -3.70 -9.94
CA LYS A 63 1.25 -4.86 -10.83
C LYS A 63 2.67 -5.28 -11.23
N GLN A 64 3.47 -4.37 -11.79
CA GLN A 64 4.85 -4.66 -12.21
C GLN A 64 5.73 -5.11 -11.03
N THR A 65 5.58 -4.48 -9.86
CA THR A 65 6.30 -4.89 -8.65
C THR A 65 5.94 -6.30 -8.24
N GLY A 66 4.63 -6.59 -8.15
CA GLY A 66 4.12 -7.91 -7.79
C GLY A 66 4.54 -8.99 -8.79
N GLU A 67 4.50 -8.70 -10.09
CA GLU A 67 4.94 -9.62 -11.16
C GLU A 67 6.43 -9.96 -11.06
N ILE A 68 7.28 -8.96 -10.80
CA ILE A 68 8.72 -9.19 -10.58
C ILE A 68 8.94 -10.10 -9.37
N VAL A 69 8.31 -9.79 -8.23
CA VAL A 69 8.45 -10.59 -7.00
C VAL A 69 7.90 -12.00 -7.21
N ALA A 70 6.73 -12.16 -7.83
CA ALA A 70 6.12 -13.46 -8.10
C ALA A 70 7.00 -14.34 -9.00
N LYS A 71 7.58 -13.75 -10.04
CA LYS A 71 8.50 -14.43 -10.96
C LYS A 71 9.77 -14.91 -10.24
N GLU A 72 10.40 -14.05 -9.44
CA GLU A 72 11.64 -14.39 -8.72
C GLU A 72 11.40 -15.47 -7.64
N LEU A 73 10.21 -15.49 -7.02
CA LEU A 73 9.84 -16.50 -6.03
C LEU A 73 9.21 -17.76 -6.67
N ASN A 74 8.96 -17.76 -7.99
CA ASN A 74 8.27 -18.80 -8.73
C ASN A 74 6.92 -19.18 -8.12
N ILE A 75 6.04 -18.18 -7.90
CA ILE A 75 4.72 -18.32 -7.30
C ILE A 75 3.65 -17.59 -8.13
N PRO A 76 2.36 -18.00 -8.03
CA PRO A 76 1.27 -17.33 -8.73
C PRO A 76 0.97 -15.93 -8.16
N ILE A 77 0.40 -15.09 -9.04
CA ILE A 77 -0.09 -13.75 -8.73
C ILE A 77 -1.50 -13.56 -9.26
N ASP A 78 -2.35 -12.92 -8.46
CA ASP A 78 -3.70 -12.48 -8.82
C ASP A 78 -3.82 -10.95 -8.64
N PHE A 79 -4.76 -10.33 -9.36
CA PHE A 79 -4.98 -8.89 -9.28
C PHE A 79 -6.34 -8.56 -8.67
N ASP A 80 -6.34 -7.57 -7.77
CA ASP A 80 -7.54 -7.10 -7.09
C ASP A 80 -7.52 -5.58 -6.96
N LYS A 81 -8.49 -4.89 -7.59
CA LYS A 81 -8.63 -3.43 -7.51
C LYS A 81 -8.91 -2.90 -6.10
N ARG A 82 -9.37 -3.74 -5.20
CA ARG A 82 -9.55 -3.36 -3.79
C ARG A 82 -8.22 -3.14 -3.07
N LEU A 83 -7.08 -3.48 -3.71
CA LEU A 83 -5.73 -3.21 -3.21
C LEU A 83 -5.12 -1.91 -3.80
N ARG A 84 -5.88 -1.10 -4.54
CA ARG A 84 -5.42 0.17 -5.09
C ARG A 84 -5.06 1.19 -4.02
N GLU A 85 -4.27 2.20 -4.41
CA GLU A 85 -3.96 3.38 -3.63
C GLU A 85 -5.22 4.20 -3.30
N VAL A 86 -5.09 5.17 -2.41
CA VAL A 86 -6.11 6.18 -2.19
C VAL A 86 -6.48 6.83 -3.52
N ASP A 87 -7.75 6.96 -3.76
CA ASP A 87 -8.26 7.85 -4.79
C ASP A 87 -8.33 9.27 -4.22
N TYR A 88 -7.46 10.16 -4.71
CA TYR A 88 -7.47 11.56 -4.30
C TYR A 88 -8.48 12.39 -5.10
N GLY A 89 -9.34 11.74 -5.92
CA GLY A 89 -10.32 12.40 -6.78
C GLY A 89 -9.67 13.42 -7.71
N ILE A 90 -10.15 14.68 -7.69
CA ILE A 90 -9.60 15.75 -8.54
C ILE A 90 -8.13 16.06 -8.25
N LEU A 91 -7.58 15.60 -7.13
CA LEU A 91 -6.18 15.82 -6.75
C LEU A 91 -5.23 14.70 -7.22
N ASN A 92 -5.73 13.67 -7.91
CA ASN A 92 -4.90 12.61 -8.46
C ASN A 92 -3.87 13.18 -9.45
N GLY A 93 -2.59 12.86 -9.25
CA GLY A 93 -1.52 13.27 -10.14
C GLY A 93 -1.11 14.74 -10.08
N LEU A 94 -1.68 15.55 -9.20
CA LEU A 94 -1.27 16.92 -8.98
C LEU A 94 -0.07 17.00 -8.03
N TYR A 95 0.87 17.91 -8.30
CA TYR A 95 1.91 18.28 -7.32
C TYR A 95 1.30 18.94 -6.09
N THR A 96 2.03 18.95 -4.97
CA THR A 96 1.54 19.54 -3.72
C THR A 96 1.12 21.00 -3.89
N ILE A 97 1.88 21.80 -4.66
CA ILE A 97 1.55 23.20 -4.93
C ILE A 97 0.24 23.33 -5.72
N GLU A 98 0.03 22.48 -6.72
CA GLU A 98 -1.19 22.46 -7.51
C GLU A 98 -2.41 22.03 -6.67
N ARG A 99 -2.22 21.10 -5.72
CA ARG A 99 -3.25 20.67 -4.77
C ARG A 99 -3.68 21.82 -3.86
N GLU A 100 -2.74 22.64 -3.38
CA GLU A 100 -3.03 23.83 -2.56
C GLU A 100 -3.82 24.87 -3.34
N GLU A 101 -3.57 25.01 -4.64
CA GLU A 101 -4.33 25.92 -5.51
C GLU A 101 -5.75 25.38 -5.78
N VAL A 102 -5.90 24.10 -6.08
CA VAL A 102 -7.19 23.47 -6.44
C VAL A 102 -8.07 23.27 -5.20
N TYR A 103 -7.49 22.85 -4.09
CA TYR A 103 -8.21 22.57 -2.83
C TYR A 103 -7.33 22.91 -1.63
N PRO A 104 -7.36 24.18 -1.15
CA PRO A 104 -6.47 24.66 -0.08
C PRO A 104 -6.54 23.85 1.22
N ASP A 105 -7.70 23.25 1.49
CA ASP A 105 -7.96 22.49 2.70
C ASP A 105 -7.58 20.99 2.60
N PHE A 106 -6.94 20.54 1.51
CA PHE A 106 -6.65 19.10 1.28
C PHE A 106 -5.84 18.43 2.41
N LYS A 107 -5.09 19.22 3.18
CA LYS A 107 -4.31 18.74 4.32
C LYS A 107 -5.19 18.15 5.42
N LYS A 108 -6.43 18.64 5.56
CA LYS A 108 -7.42 18.11 6.51
C LYS A 108 -7.72 16.63 6.25
N CYS A 109 -7.70 16.20 4.99
CA CYS A 109 -7.93 14.79 4.61
C CYS A 109 -6.82 13.84 5.13
N TYR A 110 -5.64 14.38 5.47
CA TYR A 110 -4.57 13.60 6.12
C TYR A 110 -4.60 13.71 7.66
N GLU A 111 -5.16 14.79 8.18
CA GLU A 111 -5.28 15.03 9.63
C GLU A 111 -6.46 14.25 10.22
N ASP A 112 -7.62 14.34 9.55
CA ASP A 112 -8.79 13.50 9.85
C ASP A 112 -8.91 12.40 8.79
N ILE A 113 -8.54 11.18 9.15
CA ILE A 113 -8.58 10.04 8.24
C ILE A 113 -9.99 9.69 7.71
N ARG A 114 -11.06 10.25 8.30
CA ARG A 114 -12.45 10.07 7.85
C ARG A 114 -12.88 11.11 6.84
N GLU A 115 -12.16 12.24 6.77
CA GLU A 115 -12.42 13.28 5.79
C GLU A 115 -12.03 12.78 4.38
N PRO A 116 -12.96 12.72 3.40
CA PRO A 116 -12.65 12.27 2.06
C PRO A 116 -11.90 13.35 1.27
N PHE A 117 -11.02 12.92 0.39
CA PHE A 117 -10.52 13.80 -0.67
C PHE A 117 -11.66 14.21 -1.61
N PRO A 118 -11.62 15.42 -2.20
CA PRO A 118 -12.69 15.92 -3.06
C PRO A 118 -12.90 14.98 -4.27
N GLU A 119 -14.11 14.45 -4.41
CA GLU A 119 -14.48 13.42 -5.40
C GLU A 119 -13.68 12.11 -5.29
N GLY A 120 -13.07 11.84 -4.12
CA GLY A 120 -12.23 10.68 -3.88
C GLY A 120 -12.62 9.87 -2.64
N GLU A 121 -11.65 9.14 -2.10
CA GLU A 121 -11.79 8.30 -0.91
C GLU A 121 -11.24 9.01 0.34
N SER A 122 -11.71 8.62 1.52
CA SER A 122 -11.02 8.90 2.78
C SER A 122 -9.95 7.83 3.06
N LEU A 123 -8.93 8.16 3.85
CA LEU A 123 -7.94 7.17 4.30
C LEU A 123 -8.59 6.03 5.08
N TYR A 124 -9.64 6.34 5.85
CA TYR A 124 -10.41 5.33 6.58
C TYR A 124 -11.10 4.35 5.63
N SER A 125 -11.75 4.82 4.56
CA SER A 125 -12.42 3.94 3.60
C SER A 125 -11.44 3.02 2.85
N VAL A 126 -10.25 3.54 2.53
CA VAL A 126 -9.15 2.74 1.95
C VAL A 126 -8.71 1.63 2.90
N ALA A 127 -8.47 1.98 4.17
CA ALA A 127 -8.09 1.00 5.19
C ALA A 127 -9.14 -0.12 5.33
N GLU A 128 -10.42 0.25 5.39
CA GLU A 128 -11.53 -0.70 5.51
C GLU A 128 -11.62 -1.65 4.30
N ARG A 129 -11.55 -1.14 3.06
CA ARG A 129 -11.61 -2.02 1.88
C ARG A 129 -10.44 -2.98 1.81
N ILE A 130 -9.23 -2.56 2.22
CA ILE A 130 -8.07 -3.45 2.29
C ILE A 130 -8.23 -4.46 3.41
N ARG A 131 -8.66 -4.03 4.60
CA ARG A 131 -8.90 -4.90 5.76
C ARG A 131 -9.87 -6.03 5.39
N GLU A 132 -11.01 -5.71 4.78
CA GLU A 132 -11.99 -6.69 4.37
C GLU A 132 -11.45 -7.62 3.25
N THR A 133 -10.65 -7.08 2.31
CA THR A 133 -9.98 -7.90 1.31
C THR A 133 -9.02 -8.92 1.94
N LEU A 134 -8.23 -8.51 2.94
CA LEU A 134 -7.34 -9.42 3.66
C LEU A 134 -8.11 -10.51 4.43
N LYS A 135 -9.27 -10.17 5.04
CA LYS A 135 -10.16 -11.14 5.69
C LYS A 135 -10.68 -12.17 4.69
N GLU A 136 -11.16 -11.73 3.52
CA GLU A 136 -11.61 -12.64 2.46
C GLU A 136 -10.50 -13.56 1.96
N ILE A 137 -9.30 -13.02 1.71
CA ILE A 137 -8.12 -13.82 1.33
C ILE A 137 -7.81 -14.84 2.43
N ALA A 138 -7.92 -14.44 3.70
CA ALA A 138 -7.63 -15.34 4.81
C ALA A 138 -8.57 -16.54 4.87
N VAL A 139 -9.83 -16.36 4.52
CA VAL A 139 -10.86 -17.40 4.54
C VAL A 139 -10.81 -18.28 3.29
N ASN A 140 -10.70 -17.63 2.10
CA ASN A 140 -10.91 -18.30 0.81
C ASN A 140 -9.63 -18.91 0.21
N VAL A 141 -8.45 -18.48 0.65
CA VAL A 141 -7.16 -18.93 0.11
C VAL A 141 -6.49 -19.90 1.07
N SER A 142 -6.15 -21.10 0.60
CA SER A 142 -5.54 -22.15 1.42
C SER A 142 -4.09 -21.83 1.85
N ASN A 143 -3.37 -21.00 1.08
CA ASN A 143 -1.99 -20.65 1.38
C ASN A 143 -1.86 -19.89 2.70
N ARG A 144 -1.08 -20.41 3.64
CA ARG A 144 -0.89 -19.82 4.98
C ARG A 144 -0.15 -18.48 4.94
N VAL A 145 0.77 -18.31 3.99
CA VAL A 145 1.62 -17.11 3.84
C VAL A 145 1.38 -16.50 2.47
N VAL A 146 0.97 -15.25 2.44
CA VAL A 146 0.56 -14.51 1.24
C VAL A 146 1.31 -13.18 1.16
N GLY A 147 1.75 -12.81 -0.05
CA GLY A 147 2.27 -11.48 -0.36
C GLY A 147 1.16 -10.56 -0.87
N ILE A 148 1.20 -9.28 -0.51
CA ILE A 148 0.28 -8.25 -0.97
C ILE A 148 1.08 -7.11 -1.57
N SER A 149 0.96 -6.89 -2.88
CA SER A 149 1.57 -5.75 -3.58
C SER A 149 0.59 -4.59 -3.65
N THR A 150 0.90 -3.47 -2.98
CA THR A 150 0.00 -2.33 -2.87
C THR A 150 0.80 -1.01 -2.81
N HIS A 151 0.34 0.01 -2.06
CA HIS A 151 0.78 1.39 -2.14
C HIS A 151 1.07 2.00 -0.77
N GLY A 152 1.69 3.18 -0.76
CA GLY A 152 2.16 3.82 0.45
C GLY A 152 1.04 4.18 1.43
N HIS A 153 0.10 5.04 1.01
CA HIS A 153 -1.00 5.47 1.90
C HIS A 153 -1.98 4.34 2.20
N ALA A 154 -2.16 3.41 1.26
CA ALA A 154 -2.96 2.21 1.49
C ALA A 154 -2.43 1.37 2.68
N ILE A 155 -1.10 1.20 2.79
CA ILE A 155 -0.47 0.48 3.90
C ILE A 155 -0.53 1.30 5.19
N THR A 156 -0.19 2.60 5.15
CA THR A 156 -0.18 3.44 6.36
C THR A 156 -1.57 3.59 6.95
N ALA A 157 -2.60 3.77 6.11
CA ALA A 157 -3.99 3.85 6.53
C ALA A 157 -4.47 2.52 7.18
N LEU A 158 -4.13 1.38 6.56
CA LEU A 158 -4.45 0.07 7.13
C LEU A 158 -3.86 -0.11 8.54
N ILE A 159 -2.58 0.24 8.71
CA ILE A 159 -1.88 0.10 9.99
C ILE A 159 -2.48 1.04 11.03
N ASP A 160 -2.81 2.27 10.65
CA ASP A 160 -3.43 3.24 11.53
C ASP A 160 -4.79 2.74 12.05
N VAL A 161 -5.67 2.31 11.15
CA VAL A 161 -7.03 1.86 11.52
C VAL A 161 -7.03 0.54 12.29
N VAL A 162 -6.15 -0.41 11.93
CA VAL A 162 -6.14 -1.75 12.52
C VAL A 162 -5.41 -1.79 13.86
N PHE A 163 -4.36 -0.99 14.04
CA PHE A 163 -3.47 -1.09 15.20
C PHE A 163 -3.38 0.19 16.03
N ASP A 164 -4.11 1.26 15.65
CA ASP A 164 -3.94 2.61 16.23
C ASP A 164 -2.45 3.00 16.26
N TYR A 165 -1.79 2.82 15.12
CA TYR A 165 -0.34 2.93 15.03
C TYR A 165 0.07 3.80 13.84
N LYS A 166 0.47 5.05 14.13
CA LYS A 166 0.95 6.00 13.13
C LYS A 166 2.37 5.63 12.69
N VAL A 167 2.53 5.22 11.44
CA VAL A 167 3.84 5.00 10.83
C VAL A 167 4.34 6.27 10.16
N GLN A 168 5.66 6.41 10.05
CA GLN A 168 6.26 7.56 9.39
C GLN A 168 6.01 7.53 7.89
N ARG A 169 6.49 6.51 7.22
CA ARG A 169 6.38 6.30 5.79
C ARG A 169 6.73 4.85 5.46
N ILE A 170 6.15 4.32 4.41
CA ILE A 170 6.59 3.07 3.81
C ILE A 170 7.40 3.41 2.56
N GLU A 171 8.69 3.11 2.55
CA GLU A 171 9.54 3.35 1.39
C GLU A 171 9.23 2.40 0.22
N ASN A 172 9.67 2.76 -0.99
CA ASN A 172 9.46 1.90 -2.15
C ASN A 172 10.06 0.51 -1.93
N CYS A 173 9.28 -0.54 -2.15
CA CYS A 173 9.64 -1.92 -1.89
C CYS A 173 9.99 -2.26 -0.43
N ASP A 174 9.56 -1.43 0.53
CA ASP A 174 9.48 -1.87 1.91
C ASP A 174 8.18 -2.63 2.17
N TYR A 175 8.20 -3.47 3.21
CA TYR A 175 7.07 -4.30 3.58
C TYR A 175 6.77 -4.23 5.08
N VAL A 176 5.54 -4.59 5.41
CA VAL A 176 5.09 -4.89 6.77
C VAL A 176 4.67 -6.34 6.84
N HIS A 177 4.78 -6.94 8.02
CA HIS A 177 4.29 -8.27 8.28
C HIS A 177 3.23 -8.23 9.38
N ILE A 178 2.02 -8.62 9.00
CA ILE A 178 0.89 -8.77 9.94
C ILE A 178 0.30 -10.17 9.84
N THR A 179 -0.43 -10.57 10.85
CA THR A 179 -1.20 -11.81 10.83
C THR A 179 -2.67 -11.55 11.07
N TYR A 180 -3.49 -12.46 10.58
CA TYR A 180 -4.93 -12.47 10.86
C TYR A 180 -5.39 -13.87 11.27
N THR A 181 -6.18 -13.95 12.33
CA THR A 181 -6.76 -15.19 12.84
C THR A 181 -8.28 -15.13 12.66
N PRO A 182 -8.84 -15.78 11.62
CA PRO A 182 -10.28 -15.70 11.30
C PRO A 182 -11.21 -16.08 12.45
N GLU A 183 -10.84 -17.11 13.21
CA GLU A 183 -11.66 -17.62 14.32
C GLU A 183 -11.82 -16.62 15.47
N LYS A 184 -10.95 -15.62 15.53
CA LYS A 184 -10.95 -14.55 16.55
C LYS A 184 -11.27 -13.18 16.00
N ASP A 185 -11.41 -13.06 14.67
CA ASP A 185 -11.45 -11.78 13.94
C ASP A 185 -10.33 -10.82 14.37
N LEU A 186 -9.10 -11.33 14.52
CA LEU A 186 -8.00 -10.61 15.15
C LEU A 186 -6.80 -10.46 14.20
N PHE A 187 -6.43 -9.21 13.95
CA PHE A 187 -5.15 -8.85 13.37
C PHE A 187 -4.08 -8.65 14.45
N GLU A 188 -2.86 -9.07 14.17
CA GLU A 188 -1.70 -8.87 15.04
C GLU A 188 -0.52 -8.36 14.21
N ALA A 189 0.17 -7.35 14.72
CA ALA A 189 1.40 -6.84 14.14
C ALA A 189 2.58 -7.78 14.47
N VAL A 190 3.41 -8.08 13.47
CA VAL A 190 4.63 -8.88 13.64
C VAL A 190 5.88 -8.05 13.34
N GLU A 191 5.85 -7.28 12.24
CA GLU A 191 6.94 -6.39 11.83
C GLU A 191 6.31 -5.14 11.23
N LEU A 192 6.43 -4.02 11.94
CA LEU A 192 5.98 -2.70 11.49
C LEU A 192 7.18 -1.75 11.45
N PRO A 193 7.14 -0.70 10.60
CA PRO A 193 8.12 0.37 10.62
C PRO A 193 8.09 1.12 11.97
N PRO A 194 9.13 1.91 12.27
CA PRO A 194 9.14 2.75 13.46
C PRO A 194 7.90 3.64 13.57
N ARG A 195 7.37 3.77 14.79
CA ARG A 195 6.28 4.69 15.09
C ARG A 195 6.75 6.13 14.87
N ARG A 196 5.87 6.95 14.35
CA ARG A 196 6.09 8.39 14.30
C ARG A 196 5.82 8.98 15.71
N GLU A 197 6.81 9.64 16.29
CA GLU A 197 6.69 10.21 17.65
C GLU A 197 5.77 11.45 17.71
N GLU A 198 5.69 12.21 16.60
CA GLU A 198 4.75 13.33 16.44
C GLU A 198 4.11 13.29 15.07
N TYR A 199 2.78 13.33 15.02
CA TYR A 199 2.06 13.46 13.76
C TYR A 199 2.21 14.88 13.22
N LYS A 200 3.17 15.08 12.32
CA LYS A 200 3.08 16.15 11.31
C LYS A 200 2.57 15.47 10.04
N PRO A 201 1.42 15.92 9.45
CA PRO A 201 0.99 15.35 8.18
C PRO A 201 2.17 15.36 7.24
N GLN A 202 2.56 14.18 6.72
CA GLN A 202 3.51 14.15 5.63
C GLN A 202 2.78 14.69 4.41
N ILE A 203 2.82 15.99 4.29
CA ILE A 203 2.74 16.62 3.00
C ILE A 203 4.02 16.15 2.36
N ASP A 204 3.90 15.32 1.33
CA ASP A 204 5.04 14.92 0.53
C ASP A 204 5.73 16.20 0.05
N ASN A 205 6.66 16.73 0.86
CA ASN A 205 7.63 17.71 0.43
C ASN A 205 8.64 16.90 -0.38
N TYR A 206 8.34 16.77 -1.64
CA TYR A 206 9.28 16.40 -2.65
C TYR A 206 9.67 17.66 -3.41
#